data_8ef5ab51741e46669bdfbf8e92fbeff1
#
_entry.id   8ef5ab51741e46669bdfbf8e92fbeff1
#
_cell.length_a   1.000
_cell.length_b   1.000
_cell.length_c   1.000
_cell.angle_alpha   90.00
_cell.angle_beta   90.00
_cell.angle_gamma   90.00
#
_symmetry.space_group_name_H-M   'P 1'
#
loop_
_entity.id
_entity.type
_entity.pdbx_description
1 polymer ?
#
loop_
_entity_poly.entity_id
_entity_poly.type
_entity_poly.pdbx_seq_one_letter_code
_entity_poly.pdbx_strand_id
1 'polypeptide(L)'
;MATRRTTPAVAPLTPLTHTSATPRQELNEVVETCLATPMEGKPSQESCLWGLPVLVEGLPGNAKSARIKQMGRVLRVKARSIFLAQHPPEDLAGALIPDGKGGARQICPLLQVRELIQEGEGIIFLDELNGAPPATHGAAQSFVHERVAGDEPLPGRIRIVAAQNPEGIATGGYRLPVALANRFVHINDPGPTGREWNLWCMEDCMDEDDATTKMLKKLQPTLAKLEAIVAAGWKDEWRKTTSLVSAFIEANPNMLHIMPQESDPQSSKAWPSPRTWDYAKRAWTTATILGKSEQVRDIIVEGCLGPGTSAAFLEYARNTNIPSPEDVLSGKWVIDSRRLDIVFAAYTGTTTFIRQQANREDKIALAPKMWDALGRLFDANLADVVIPCTESILAERLGVRCENPAVAKAAKPVLLRLSQSGMQDFVNERAG
;
A
#
# COMPACT_ATOMS: atom_id res chain seq x y z
N MET A 1 -8.44 -58.39 -46.64
CA MET A 1 -7.27 -57.56 -46.22
C MET A 1 -7.78 -56.44 -45.32
N ALA A 2 -7.60 -56.57 -44.03
CA ALA A 2 -8.04 -55.59 -43.03
C ALA A 2 -6.85 -54.68 -42.70
N THR A 3 -6.96 -53.39 -43.03
CA THR A 3 -5.95 -52.40 -42.71
C THR A 3 -6.04 -52.02 -41.23
N ARG A 4 -5.01 -52.39 -40.44
CA ARG A 4 -4.82 -51.94 -39.05
C ARG A 4 -4.59 -50.43 -39.04
N ARG A 5 -5.49 -49.67 -38.42
CA ARG A 5 -5.26 -48.29 -38.04
C ARG A 5 -4.25 -48.25 -36.88
N THR A 6 -3.08 -47.67 -37.12
CA THR A 6 -2.10 -47.38 -36.09
C THR A 6 -2.56 -46.12 -35.34
N THR A 7 -2.76 -46.26 -34.05
CA THR A 7 -2.99 -45.10 -33.12
C THR A 7 -1.72 -44.27 -33.03
N PRO A 8 -1.76 -42.96 -33.17
CA PRO A 8 -0.56 -42.14 -33.02
C PRO A 8 -0.07 -42.18 -31.56
N ALA A 9 1.24 -42.36 -31.40
CA ALA A 9 1.90 -42.36 -30.11
C ALA A 9 1.71 -40.98 -29.42
N VAL A 10 1.21 -40.99 -28.20
CA VAL A 10 1.14 -39.80 -27.33
C VAL A 10 2.56 -39.43 -26.98
N ALA A 11 2.99 -38.21 -27.37
CA ALA A 11 4.28 -37.66 -26.99
C ALA A 11 4.37 -37.51 -25.46
N PRO A 12 5.55 -37.77 -24.84
CA PRO A 12 5.71 -37.63 -23.41
C PRO A 12 5.47 -36.17 -22.98
N LEU A 13 4.62 -35.98 -21.98
CA LEU A 13 4.37 -34.70 -21.36
C LEU A 13 5.69 -34.17 -20.79
N THR A 14 6.20 -33.12 -21.38
CA THR A 14 7.32 -32.33 -20.82
C THR A 14 6.87 -31.76 -19.47
N PRO A 15 7.71 -31.82 -18.40
CA PRO A 15 7.35 -31.21 -17.13
C PRO A 15 7.11 -29.72 -17.34
N LEU A 16 5.96 -29.21 -16.88
CA LEU A 16 5.62 -27.80 -16.88
C LEU A 16 6.63 -27.05 -15.99
N THR A 17 7.67 -26.51 -16.61
CA THR A 17 8.52 -25.51 -15.97
C THR A 17 7.72 -24.23 -15.80
N HIS A 18 7.63 -23.77 -14.56
CA HIS A 18 7.13 -22.46 -14.11
C HIS A 18 6.11 -21.80 -15.05
N THR A 19 4.84 -22.05 -14.79
CA THR A 19 3.77 -21.26 -15.38
C THR A 19 3.90 -19.83 -14.86
N SER A 20 4.30 -18.90 -15.74
CA SER A 20 4.11 -17.47 -15.48
C SER A 20 2.64 -17.25 -15.07
N ALA A 21 2.42 -16.53 -13.98
CA ALA A 21 1.06 -16.17 -13.56
C ALA A 21 0.31 -15.52 -14.71
N THR A 22 -0.98 -15.80 -14.84
CA THR A 22 -1.77 -15.14 -15.87
C THR A 22 -2.06 -13.71 -15.44
N PRO A 23 -2.24 -12.74 -16.36
CA PRO A 23 -2.52 -11.35 -16.01
C PRO A 23 -3.68 -11.18 -15.01
N ARG A 24 -4.66 -12.09 -15.06
CA ARG A 24 -5.81 -12.07 -14.17
C ARG A 24 -5.52 -12.64 -12.78
N GLN A 25 -4.59 -13.59 -12.69
CA GLN A 25 -4.11 -14.12 -11.42
C GLN A 25 -3.32 -13.03 -10.67
N GLU A 26 -2.45 -12.31 -11.36
CA GLU A 26 -1.72 -11.16 -10.82
C GLU A 26 -2.67 -10.08 -10.31
N LEU A 27 -3.74 -9.82 -11.04
CA LEU A 27 -4.76 -8.86 -10.67
C LEU A 27 -5.52 -9.29 -9.39
N ASN A 28 -5.80 -10.58 -9.20
CA ASN A 28 -6.36 -11.10 -7.96
C ASN A 28 -5.40 -10.89 -6.78
N GLU A 29 -4.10 -11.13 -7.00
CA GLU A 29 -3.08 -10.92 -5.99
C GLU A 29 -2.90 -9.43 -5.64
N VAL A 30 -3.03 -8.54 -6.61
CA VAL A 30 -3.04 -7.08 -6.41
C VAL A 30 -4.19 -6.66 -5.50
N VAL A 31 -5.42 -7.08 -5.83
CA VAL A 31 -6.60 -6.75 -5.00
C VAL A 31 -6.48 -7.38 -3.61
N GLU A 32 -6.10 -8.65 -3.51
CA GLU A 32 -5.86 -9.34 -2.23
C GLU A 32 -4.85 -8.58 -1.36
N THR A 33 -3.74 -8.15 -1.95
CA THR A 33 -2.70 -7.37 -1.27
C THR A 33 -3.26 -6.05 -0.77
N CYS A 34 -4.01 -5.32 -1.59
CA CYS A 34 -4.66 -4.07 -1.18
C CYS A 34 -5.64 -4.29 -0.02
N LEU A 35 -6.45 -5.37 -0.07
CA LEU A 35 -7.40 -5.71 1.01
C LEU A 35 -6.71 -6.09 2.32
N ALA A 36 -5.52 -6.68 2.25
CA ALA A 36 -4.70 -7.06 3.41
C ALA A 36 -3.75 -5.94 3.89
N THR A 37 -3.76 -4.77 3.22
CA THR A 37 -2.90 -3.63 3.57
C THR A 37 -3.58 -2.78 4.65
N PRO A 38 -2.87 -2.40 5.73
CA PRO A 38 -3.36 -1.42 6.68
C PRO A 38 -3.44 -0.04 6.01
N MET A 39 -4.65 0.52 5.93
CA MET A 39 -4.90 1.84 5.34
C MET A 39 -4.48 2.97 6.28
N GLU A 40 -4.75 2.79 7.58
CA GLU A 40 -4.43 3.77 8.62
C GLU A 40 -4.07 3.06 9.92
N GLY A 41 -3.20 3.68 10.72
CA GLY A 41 -2.71 3.07 11.96
C GLY A 41 -1.62 2.02 11.71
N LYS A 42 -1.32 1.26 12.75
CA LYS A 42 -0.35 0.14 12.72
C LYS A 42 -1.11 -1.18 12.86
N PRO A 43 -0.71 -2.24 12.18
CA PRO A 43 -1.37 -3.55 12.26
C PRO A 43 -1.52 -4.13 13.68
N SER A 44 -0.66 -3.71 14.61
CA SER A 44 -0.70 -4.13 16.02
C SER A 44 -1.75 -3.39 16.87
N GLN A 45 -2.43 -2.40 16.32
CA GLN A 45 -3.42 -1.58 17.03
C GLN A 45 -4.84 -2.04 16.66
N GLU A 46 -5.73 -2.11 17.64
CA GLU A 46 -7.16 -2.41 17.39
C GLU A 46 -7.84 -1.36 16.51
N SER A 47 -7.39 -0.10 16.61
CA SER A 47 -7.85 1.01 15.76
C SER A 47 -7.34 0.99 14.32
N CYS A 48 -6.59 -0.05 13.92
CA CYS A 48 -6.08 -0.16 12.56
C CYS A 48 -7.22 -0.28 11.55
N LEU A 49 -7.21 0.58 10.55
CA LEU A 49 -8.11 0.48 9.41
C LEU A 49 -7.45 -0.37 8.33
N TRP A 50 -8.12 -1.43 7.91
CA TRP A 50 -7.63 -2.37 6.92
C TRP A 50 -8.28 -2.19 5.56
N GLY A 51 -7.51 -2.43 4.53
CA GLY A 51 -7.93 -2.39 3.13
C GLY A 51 -7.77 -1.01 2.50
N LEU A 52 -6.81 -0.88 1.58
CA LEU A 52 -6.76 0.27 0.69
C LEU A 52 -7.97 0.23 -0.24
N PRO A 53 -8.65 1.36 -0.47
CA PRO A 53 -9.73 1.40 -1.45
C PRO A 53 -9.20 1.10 -2.86
N VAL A 54 -9.85 0.18 -3.56
CA VAL A 54 -9.45 -0.27 -4.90
C VAL A 54 -10.53 0.12 -5.91
N LEU A 55 -10.12 0.68 -7.06
CA LEU A 55 -10.99 0.92 -8.20
C LEU A 55 -10.57 0.03 -9.37
N VAL A 56 -11.43 -0.90 -9.74
CA VAL A 56 -11.23 -1.79 -10.89
C VAL A 56 -11.91 -1.22 -12.12
N GLU A 57 -11.12 -0.81 -13.11
CA GLU A 57 -11.63 -0.39 -14.41
C GLU A 57 -11.52 -1.54 -15.43
N GLY A 58 -12.60 -1.82 -16.15
CA GLY A 58 -12.60 -2.87 -17.17
C GLY A 58 -13.88 -2.85 -17.99
N LEU A 59 -13.84 -3.49 -19.16
CA LEU A 59 -14.97 -3.53 -20.08
C LEU A 59 -16.23 -4.14 -19.44
N PRO A 60 -17.44 -3.73 -19.89
CA PRO A 60 -18.67 -4.42 -19.54
C PRO A 60 -18.57 -5.90 -19.92
N GLY A 61 -19.13 -6.79 -19.10
CA GLY A 61 -19.08 -8.23 -19.33
C GLY A 61 -17.80 -8.94 -18.84
N ASN A 62 -16.78 -8.23 -18.38
CA ASN A 62 -15.54 -8.82 -17.82
C ASN A 62 -15.75 -9.52 -16.47
N ALA A 63 -16.97 -9.71 -16.01
CA ALA A 63 -17.32 -10.38 -14.74
C ALA A 63 -16.67 -9.73 -13.48
N LYS A 64 -16.47 -8.40 -13.47
CA LYS A 64 -15.87 -7.68 -12.32
C LYS A 64 -16.61 -7.98 -11.01
N SER A 65 -17.93 -7.87 -11.01
CA SER A 65 -18.77 -8.10 -9.82
C SER A 65 -18.73 -9.55 -9.33
N ALA A 66 -18.77 -10.52 -10.26
CA ALA A 66 -18.66 -11.95 -9.93
C ALA A 66 -17.32 -12.26 -9.27
N ARG A 67 -16.25 -11.65 -9.79
CA ARG A 67 -14.88 -11.82 -9.30
C ARG A 67 -14.71 -11.30 -7.86
N ILE A 68 -15.23 -10.12 -7.54
CA ILE A 68 -15.14 -9.59 -6.16
C ILE A 68 -15.94 -10.47 -5.19
N LYS A 69 -17.12 -10.96 -5.61
CA LYS A 69 -17.88 -11.93 -4.80
C LYS A 69 -17.12 -13.24 -4.59
N GLN A 70 -16.46 -13.76 -5.64
CA GLN A 70 -15.62 -14.96 -5.53
C GLN A 70 -14.42 -14.71 -4.60
N MET A 71 -13.76 -13.55 -4.71
CA MET A 71 -12.67 -13.16 -3.80
C MET A 71 -13.13 -13.13 -2.34
N GLY A 72 -14.32 -12.58 -2.05
CA GLY A 72 -14.90 -12.65 -0.71
C GLY A 72 -15.06 -14.08 -0.19
N ARG A 73 -15.51 -15.01 -1.06
CA ARG A 73 -15.62 -16.45 -0.71
C ARG A 73 -14.24 -17.07 -0.43
N VAL A 74 -13.24 -16.80 -1.28
CA VAL A 74 -11.87 -17.31 -1.13
C VAL A 74 -11.25 -16.80 0.17
N LEU A 75 -11.36 -15.50 0.43
CA LEU A 75 -10.82 -14.82 1.61
C LEU A 75 -11.67 -15.05 2.88
N ARG A 76 -12.83 -15.71 2.73
CA ARG A 76 -13.80 -16.01 3.81
C ARG A 76 -14.35 -14.78 4.51
N VAL A 77 -14.63 -13.74 3.76
CA VAL A 77 -15.32 -12.54 4.22
C VAL A 77 -16.54 -12.27 3.34
N LYS A 78 -17.60 -11.72 3.92
CA LYS A 78 -18.78 -11.35 3.12
C LYS A 78 -18.46 -10.20 2.18
N ALA A 79 -18.92 -10.29 0.94
CA ALA A 79 -18.92 -9.20 -0.03
C ALA A 79 -20.36 -8.79 -0.32
N ARG A 80 -20.65 -7.50 -0.24
CA ARG A 80 -21.95 -6.90 -0.56
C ARG A 80 -21.80 -5.88 -1.65
N SER A 81 -22.60 -6.04 -2.72
CA SER A 81 -22.56 -5.14 -3.86
C SER A 81 -23.63 -4.05 -3.73
N ILE A 82 -23.25 -2.83 -4.04
CA ILE A 82 -24.10 -1.65 -4.14
C ILE A 82 -23.97 -1.12 -5.56
N PHE A 83 -25.09 -1.09 -6.30
CA PHE A 83 -25.15 -0.56 -7.64
C PHE A 83 -25.28 0.96 -7.58
N LEU A 84 -24.17 1.67 -7.59
CA LEU A 84 -24.13 3.08 -7.18
C LEU A 84 -24.92 4.00 -8.11
N ALA A 85 -25.02 3.65 -9.38
CA ALA A 85 -25.84 4.38 -10.36
C ALA A 85 -27.34 4.44 -10.01
N GLN A 86 -27.84 3.52 -9.17
CA GLN A 86 -29.26 3.44 -8.78
C GLN A 86 -29.56 4.12 -7.44
N HIS A 87 -28.52 4.63 -6.74
CA HIS A 87 -28.66 5.16 -5.40
C HIS A 87 -28.47 6.69 -5.36
N PRO A 88 -29.39 7.40 -4.70
CA PRO A 88 -29.21 8.82 -4.44
C PRO A 88 -28.13 9.05 -3.35
N PRO A 89 -27.62 10.29 -3.21
CA PRO A 89 -26.56 10.59 -2.24
C PRO A 89 -26.90 10.21 -0.80
N GLU A 90 -28.18 10.35 -0.42
CA GLU A 90 -28.69 10.09 0.93
C GLU A 90 -28.54 8.62 1.34
N ASP A 91 -28.46 7.72 0.37
CA ASP A 91 -28.28 6.28 0.67
C ASP A 91 -26.87 5.99 1.24
N LEU A 92 -25.87 6.78 0.87
CA LEU A 92 -24.51 6.69 1.44
C LEU A 92 -24.32 7.67 2.60
N ALA A 93 -24.72 8.94 2.39
CA ALA A 93 -24.57 10.01 3.38
C ALA A 93 -25.50 9.86 4.57
N GLY A 94 -26.53 9.01 4.46
CA GLY A 94 -27.54 8.78 5.48
C GLY A 94 -28.78 9.67 5.34
N ALA A 95 -29.94 9.06 5.54
CA ALA A 95 -31.21 9.78 5.65
C ALA A 95 -31.37 10.38 7.05
N LEU A 96 -31.82 11.62 7.11
CA LEU A 96 -32.12 12.30 8.38
C LEU A 96 -33.35 11.69 9.05
N ILE A 97 -33.18 11.14 10.24
CA ILE A 97 -34.25 10.57 11.06
C ILE A 97 -34.28 11.30 12.40
N PRO A 98 -35.43 11.82 12.85
CA PRO A 98 -35.57 12.43 14.16
C PRO A 98 -35.14 11.47 15.28
N ASP A 99 -34.35 11.95 16.24
CA ASP A 99 -33.85 11.14 17.37
C ASP A 99 -34.82 11.05 18.56
N GLY A 100 -35.96 11.68 18.46
CA GLY A 100 -36.97 11.74 19.53
C GLY A 100 -36.58 12.66 20.69
N LYS A 101 -35.44 13.32 20.67
CA LYS A 101 -34.89 14.21 21.68
C LYS A 101 -34.76 15.66 21.22
N GLY A 102 -35.35 15.99 20.07
CA GLY A 102 -35.29 17.30 19.46
C GLY A 102 -34.12 17.49 18.49
N GLY A 103 -33.35 16.43 18.22
CA GLY A 103 -32.30 16.36 17.20
C GLY A 103 -32.67 15.41 16.06
N ALA A 104 -31.72 15.21 15.13
CA ALA A 104 -31.82 14.24 14.06
C ALA A 104 -30.50 13.48 13.91
N ARG A 105 -30.58 12.23 13.47
CA ARG A 105 -29.43 11.37 13.15
C ARG A 105 -29.44 11.05 11.67
N GLN A 106 -28.27 10.92 11.08
CA GLN A 106 -28.10 10.43 9.72
C GLN A 106 -27.87 8.91 9.75
N ILE A 107 -28.84 8.16 9.24
CA ILE A 107 -28.76 6.69 9.22
C ILE A 107 -28.64 6.24 7.76
N CYS A 108 -27.61 5.48 7.46
CA CYS A 108 -27.46 4.83 6.16
C CYS A 108 -28.57 3.78 5.98
N PRO A 109 -29.47 3.92 4.99
CA PRO A 109 -30.59 3.00 4.81
C PRO A 109 -30.20 1.67 4.17
N LEU A 110 -28.99 1.57 3.58
CA LEU A 110 -28.54 0.41 2.83
C LEU A 110 -28.34 -0.80 3.76
N LEU A 111 -29.22 -1.79 3.64
CA LEU A 111 -29.19 -3.01 4.43
C LEU A 111 -27.84 -3.72 4.31
N GLN A 112 -27.25 -3.75 3.10
CA GLN A 112 -25.95 -4.37 2.81
C GLN A 112 -24.82 -3.77 3.64
N VAL A 113 -24.83 -2.45 3.83
CA VAL A 113 -23.84 -1.74 4.65
C VAL A 113 -24.05 -2.05 6.13
N ARG A 114 -25.28 -1.97 6.58
CA ARG A 114 -25.64 -2.24 7.98
C ARG A 114 -25.34 -3.67 8.42
N GLU A 115 -25.57 -4.66 7.55
CA GLU A 115 -25.19 -6.04 7.81
C GLU A 115 -23.67 -6.17 8.05
N LEU A 116 -22.85 -5.54 7.20
CA LEU A 116 -21.40 -5.61 7.36
C LEU A 116 -20.90 -4.84 8.59
N ILE A 117 -21.55 -3.71 8.94
CA ILE A 117 -21.23 -2.98 10.17
C ILE A 117 -21.50 -3.88 11.40
N GLN A 118 -22.62 -4.61 11.43
CA GLN A 118 -22.97 -5.54 12.51
C GLN A 118 -21.99 -6.72 12.60
N GLU A 119 -21.47 -7.20 11.46
CA GLU A 119 -20.47 -8.27 11.41
C GLU A 119 -19.06 -7.80 11.79
N GLY A 120 -18.79 -6.50 11.67
CA GLY A 120 -17.51 -5.90 11.99
C GLY A 120 -16.44 -6.10 10.91
N GLU A 121 -16.71 -6.91 9.86
CA GLU A 121 -15.78 -7.16 8.74
C GLU A 121 -16.52 -7.45 7.44
N GLY A 122 -15.85 -7.25 6.31
CA GLY A 122 -16.38 -7.57 5.00
C GLY A 122 -15.85 -6.68 3.88
N ILE A 123 -16.43 -6.86 2.69
CA ILE A 123 -16.11 -6.08 1.49
C ILE A 123 -17.39 -5.38 1.04
N ILE A 124 -17.36 -4.06 0.98
CA ILE A 124 -18.35 -3.23 0.29
C ILE A 124 -17.87 -3.06 -1.14
N PHE A 125 -18.67 -3.51 -2.09
CA PHE A 125 -18.37 -3.40 -3.50
C PHE A 125 -19.29 -2.36 -4.16
N LEU A 126 -18.71 -1.20 -4.50
CA LEU A 126 -19.40 -0.11 -5.21
C LEU A 126 -19.32 -0.36 -6.71
N ASP A 127 -20.37 -0.92 -7.28
CA ASP A 127 -20.43 -1.23 -8.71
C ASP A 127 -20.94 -0.04 -9.52
N GLU A 128 -20.44 0.09 -10.75
CA GLU A 128 -20.77 1.19 -11.68
C GLU A 128 -20.54 2.59 -11.09
N LEU A 129 -19.38 2.79 -10.47
CA LEU A 129 -19.04 4.06 -9.81
C LEU A 129 -19.22 5.26 -10.74
N ASN A 130 -18.75 5.18 -11.98
CA ASN A 130 -18.88 6.25 -12.96
C ASN A 130 -20.29 6.38 -13.60
N GLY A 131 -21.21 5.45 -13.31
CA GLY A 131 -22.61 5.59 -13.66
C GLY A 131 -23.40 6.46 -12.67
N ALA A 132 -22.84 6.73 -11.49
CA ALA A 132 -23.49 7.52 -10.46
C ALA A 132 -23.44 9.03 -10.77
N PRO A 133 -24.50 9.80 -10.40
CA PRO A 133 -24.51 11.25 -10.56
C PRO A 133 -23.42 11.95 -9.72
N PRO A 134 -22.98 13.17 -10.10
CA PRO A 134 -21.97 13.92 -9.35
C PRO A 134 -22.27 14.12 -7.86
N ALA A 135 -23.56 14.27 -7.49
CA ALA A 135 -23.96 14.37 -6.09
C ALA A 135 -23.68 13.08 -5.31
N THR A 136 -23.94 11.91 -5.93
CA THR A 136 -23.60 10.61 -5.33
C THR A 136 -22.09 10.38 -5.28
N HIS A 137 -21.31 10.91 -6.23
CA HIS A 137 -19.83 10.90 -6.13
C HIS A 137 -19.35 11.69 -4.90
N GLY A 138 -19.99 12.83 -4.55
CA GLY A 138 -19.70 13.59 -3.34
C GLY A 138 -19.93 12.76 -2.08
N ALA A 139 -21.06 12.06 -1.98
CA ALA A 139 -21.37 11.14 -0.87
C ALA A 139 -20.38 9.94 -0.83
N ALA A 140 -20.08 9.36 -1.98
CA ALA A 140 -19.10 8.26 -2.08
C ALA A 140 -17.69 8.71 -1.65
N GLN A 141 -17.32 9.97 -1.88
CA GLN A 141 -16.03 10.52 -1.45
C GLN A 141 -15.87 10.48 0.08
N SER A 142 -16.87 10.92 0.85
CA SER A 142 -16.86 10.84 2.31
C SER A 142 -16.92 9.39 2.79
N PHE A 143 -17.79 8.59 2.20
CA PHE A 143 -17.94 7.17 2.52
C PHE A 143 -16.62 6.40 2.37
N VAL A 144 -15.87 6.63 1.29
CA VAL A 144 -14.59 5.95 1.03
C VAL A 144 -13.46 6.49 1.91
N HIS A 145 -13.41 7.81 2.12
CA HIS A 145 -12.28 8.44 2.82
C HIS A 145 -12.45 8.49 4.33
N GLU A 146 -13.59 9.02 4.77
CA GLU A 146 -13.86 9.18 6.20
C GLU A 146 -14.36 7.88 6.83
N ARG A 147 -14.74 6.91 5.99
CA ARG A 147 -15.24 5.60 6.40
C ARG A 147 -16.44 5.72 7.34
N VAL A 148 -17.39 6.54 6.93
CA VAL A 148 -18.63 6.80 7.68
C VAL A 148 -19.83 6.55 6.76
N ALA A 149 -20.83 5.87 7.27
CA ALA A 149 -22.12 5.61 6.62
C ALA A 149 -23.22 6.35 7.39
N GLY A 150 -23.62 7.51 6.92
CA GLY A 150 -24.40 8.44 7.75
C GLY A 150 -23.56 8.94 8.93
N ASP A 151 -24.06 8.79 10.16
CA ASP A 151 -23.33 9.12 11.40
C ASP A 151 -22.52 7.94 11.95
N GLU A 152 -22.59 6.76 11.32
CA GLU A 152 -21.99 5.54 11.84
C GLU A 152 -20.64 5.24 11.20
N PRO A 153 -19.55 5.15 12.00
CA PRO A 153 -18.24 4.81 11.46
C PRO A 153 -18.21 3.34 11.00
N LEU A 154 -17.60 3.10 9.86
CA LEU A 154 -17.36 1.75 9.37
C LEU A 154 -16.29 1.06 10.22
N PRO A 155 -16.52 -0.15 10.72
CA PRO A 155 -15.52 -0.97 11.40
C PRO A 155 -14.20 -1.07 10.63
N GLY A 156 -13.08 -1.12 11.34
CA GLY A 156 -11.75 -1.11 10.77
C GLY A 156 -11.47 -2.24 9.77
N ARG A 157 -12.23 -3.34 9.82
CA ARG A 157 -12.11 -4.49 8.92
C ARG A 157 -13.14 -4.51 7.79
N ILE A 158 -13.85 -3.45 7.52
CA ILE A 158 -14.64 -3.29 6.30
C ILE A 158 -13.73 -2.74 5.20
N ARG A 159 -13.69 -3.36 4.05
CA ARG A 159 -12.90 -2.98 2.88
C ARG A 159 -13.81 -2.42 1.81
N ILE A 160 -13.28 -1.50 1.02
CA ILE A 160 -14.01 -0.86 -0.07
C ILE A 160 -13.33 -1.19 -1.39
N VAL A 161 -14.09 -1.79 -2.28
CA VAL A 161 -13.70 -2.02 -3.67
C VAL A 161 -14.74 -1.34 -4.55
N ALA A 162 -14.31 -0.63 -5.58
CA ALA A 162 -15.20 -0.05 -6.56
C ALA A 162 -14.91 -0.62 -7.95
N ALA A 163 -15.89 -0.57 -8.84
CA ALA A 163 -15.70 -0.88 -10.24
C ALA A 163 -16.34 0.17 -11.12
N GLN A 164 -15.72 0.37 -12.28
CA GLN A 164 -16.25 1.24 -13.33
C GLN A 164 -15.97 0.67 -14.73
N ASN A 165 -16.66 1.20 -15.71
CA ASN A 165 -16.37 0.96 -17.11
C ASN A 165 -15.43 2.06 -17.62
N PRO A 166 -14.58 1.80 -18.65
CA PRO A 166 -13.74 2.83 -19.25
C PRO A 166 -14.55 4.02 -19.76
N GLU A 167 -13.94 5.21 -19.73
CA GLU A 167 -14.54 6.41 -20.29
C GLU A 167 -14.88 6.19 -21.77
N GLY A 168 -16.04 6.71 -22.19
CA GLY A 168 -16.54 6.59 -23.58
C GLY A 168 -17.31 5.29 -23.89
N ILE A 169 -17.25 4.28 -23.02
CA ILE A 169 -18.03 3.04 -23.16
C ILE A 169 -19.27 3.06 -22.26
N ALA A 170 -19.18 3.70 -21.10
CA ALA A 170 -20.32 3.88 -20.21
C ALA A 170 -21.32 4.87 -20.83
N THR A 171 -22.45 4.35 -21.32
CA THR A 171 -23.53 5.18 -21.84
C THR A 171 -24.10 6.05 -20.71
N GLY A 172 -23.92 7.37 -20.81
CA GLY A 172 -24.35 8.32 -19.79
C GLY A 172 -23.45 8.36 -18.53
N GLY A 173 -22.26 7.76 -18.57
CA GLY A 173 -21.32 7.78 -17.46
C GLY A 173 -20.71 9.17 -17.19
N TYR A 174 -20.45 9.46 -15.94
CA TYR A 174 -19.79 10.66 -15.49
C TYR A 174 -18.29 10.40 -15.25
N ARG A 175 -17.47 11.41 -15.53
CA ARG A 175 -16.06 11.37 -15.17
C ARG A 175 -15.93 11.47 -13.66
N LEU A 176 -15.04 10.68 -13.06
CA LEU A 176 -14.78 10.77 -11.64
C LEU A 176 -14.15 12.13 -11.28
N PRO A 177 -14.61 12.79 -10.21
CA PRO A 177 -13.94 13.96 -9.69
C PRO A 177 -12.48 13.64 -9.30
N VAL A 178 -11.55 14.57 -9.58
CA VAL A 178 -10.11 14.45 -9.27
C VAL A 178 -9.89 14.01 -7.81
N ALA A 179 -10.67 14.58 -6.90
CA ALA A 179 -10.57 14.28 -5.47
C ALA A 179 -11.02 12.84 -5.13
N LEU A 180 -12.04 12.31 -5.79
CA LEU A 180 -12.50 10.94 -5.58
C LEU A 180 -11.53 9.94 -6.21
N ALA A 181 -11.02 10.22 -7.41
CA ALA A 181 -10.02 9.40 -8.08
C ALA A 181 -8.77 9.18 -7.20
N ASN A 182 -8.27 10.22 -6.54
CA ASN A 182 -7.10 10.17 -5.65
C ASN A 182 -7.32 9.38 -4.35
N ARG A 183 -8.48 8.79 -4.14
CA ARG A 183 -8.80 7.98 -2.97
C ARG A 183 -8.71 6.48 -3.22
N PHE A 184 -8.46 6.09 -4.45
CA PHE A 184 -8.39 4.69 -4.86
C PHE A 184 -7.01 4.29 -5.37
N VAL A 185 -6.70 3.01 -5.20
CA VAL A 185 -5.69 2.32 -6.00
C VAL A 185 -6.37 1.88 -7.29
N HIS A 186 -5.94 2.42 -8.42
CA HIS A 186 -6.54 2.17 -9.73
C HIS A 186 -5.96 0.90 -10.35
N ILE A 187 -6.84 0.02 -10.82
CA ILE A 187 -6.46 -1.26 -11.42
C ILE A 187 -7.19 -1.45 -12.73
N ASN A 188 -6.46 -1.69 -13.80
CA ASN A 188 -7.04 -2.01 -15.10
C ASN A 188 -7.28 -3.51 -15.22
N ASP A 189 -8.53 -3.93 -15.45
CA ASP A 189 -8.91 -5.32 -15.72
C ASP A 189 -8.97 -5.56 -17.24
N PRO A 190 -7.99 -6.25 -17.84
CA PRO A 190 -7.98 -6.53 -19.28
C PRO A 190 -9.06 -7.54 -19.70
N GLY A 191 -9.76 -8.13 -18.73
CA GLY A 191 -10.72 -9.20 -18.97
C GLY A 191 -10.06 -10.60 -18.95
N PRO A 192 -10.88 -11.67 -18.99
CA PRO A 192 -10.37 -13.03 -18.99
C PRO A 192 -9.79 -13.39 -20.36
N THR A 193 -8.68 -14.10 -20.34
CA THR A 193 -8.21 -14.83 -21.51
C THR A 193 -9.14 -16.03 -21.78
N GLY A 194 -9.16 -16.54 -23.01
CA GLY A 194 -9.95 -17.74 -23.33
C GLY A 194 -9.59 -18.96 -22.46
N ARG A 195 -8.31 -19.08 -22.07
CA ARG A 195 -7.85 -20.12 -21.14
C ARG A 195 -8.42 -19.95 -19.72
N GLU A 196 -8.41 -18.75 -19.21
CA GLU A 196 -8.96 -18.45 -17.87
C GLU A 196 -10.47 -18.65 -17.85
N TRP A 197 -11.16 -18.27 -18.91
CA TRP A 197 -12.60 -18.50 -19.05
C TRP A 197 -12.91 -20.00 -19.08
N ASN A 198 -12.16 -20.78 -19.85
CA ASN A 198 -12.33 -22.22 -19.91
C ASN A 198 -12.08 -22.90 -18.53
N LEU A 199 -11.04 -22.47 -17.80
CA LEU A 199 -10.77 -22.96 -16.45
C LEU A 199 -11.94 -22.65 -15.51
N TRP A 200 -12.46 -21.43 -15.57
CA TRP A 200 -13.63 -21.05 -14.78
C TRP A 200 -14.86 -21.92 -15.11
N CYS A 201 -15.13 -22.18 -16.39
CA CYS A 201 -16.23 -23.06 -16.79
C CYS A 201 -16.04 -24.50 -16.26
N MET A 202 -14.79 -24.98 -16.20
CA MET A 202 -14.49 -26.30 -15.65
C MET A 202 -14.62 -26.34 -14.13
N GLU A 203 -14.22 -25.29 -13.42
CA GLU A 203 -14.38 -25.17 -11.97
C GLU A 203 -15.87 -25.16 -11.56
N ASP A 204 -16.75 -24.55 -12.37
CA ASP A 204 -18.20 -24.53 -12.13
C ASP A 204 -18.85 -25.93 -12.28
N CYS A 205 -18.17 -26.85 -13.00
CA CYS A 205 -18.57 -28.25 -13.12
C CYS A 205 -18.00 -29.16 -12.03
N MET A 206 -17.11 -28.65 -11.15
CA MET A 206 -16.53 -29.45 -10.06
C MET A 206 -17.48 -29.49 -8.86
N ASP A 207 -17.69 -30.69 -8.32
CA ASP A 207 -18.52 -30.88 -7.14
C ASP A 207 -17.88 -30.16 -5.93
N GLU A 208 -18.64 -29.24 -5.29
CA GLU A 208 -18.18 -28.52 -4.10
C GLU A 208 -17.90 -29.45 -2.91
N ASP A 209 -18.46 -30.66 -2.94
CA ASP A 209 -18.32 -31.66 -1.90
C ASP A 209 -17.11 -32.60 -2.08
N ASP A 210 -16.42 -32.50 -3.22
CA ASP A 210 -15.22 -33.29 -3.45
C ASP A 210 -14.10 -32.99 -2.44
N ALA A 211 -13.44 -34.03 -1.97
CA ALA A 211 -12.37 -33.96 -0.97
C ALA A 211 -11.20 -33.10 -1.43
N THR A 212 -10.89 -33.08 -2.73
CA THR A 212 -9.82 -32.29 -3.35
C THR A 212 -10.18 -30.82 -3.32
N THR A 213 -11.41 -30.47 -3.68
CA THR A 213 -11.94 -29.10 -3.62
C THR A 213 -11.94 -28.55 -2.20
N LYS A 214 -12.35 -29.38 -1.22
CA LYS A 214 -12.29 -29.02 0.22
C LYS A 214 -10.85 -28.82 0.71
N MET A 215 -9.91 -29.65 0.24
CA MET A 215 -8.49 -29.51 0.58
C MET A 215 -7.88 -28.25 -0.02
N LEU A 216 -8.14 -27.94 -1.30
CA LEU A 216 -7.69 -26.72 -1.97
C LEU A 216 -8.24 -25.48 -1.27
N LYS A 217 -9.54 -25.46 -0.92
CA LYS A 217 -10.15 -24.38 -0.14
C LYS A 217 -9.50 -24.18 1.24
N LYS A 218 -8.98 -25.25 1.89
CA LYS A 218 -8.25 -25.16 3.16
C LYS A 218 -6.84 -24.57 3.03
N LEU A 219 -6.19 -24.78 1.90
CA LEU A 219 -4.84 -24.28 1.62
C LEU A 219 -4.80 -22.79 1.29
N GLN A 220 -5.92 -22.21 0.85
CA GLN A 220 -6.00 -20.79 0.54
C GLN A 220 -5.93 -19.94 1.82
N PRO A 221 -5.13 -18.87 1.86
CA PRO A 221 -5.05 -18.01 3.02
C PRO A 221 -6.38 -17.25 3.21
N THR A 222 -6.87 -17.19 4.45
CA THR A 222 -7.97 -16.29 4.80
C THR A 222 -7.44 -14.87 4.96
N LEU A 223 -8.31 -13.87 4.81
CA LEU A 223 -7.90 -12.48 5.00
C LEU A 223 -7.28 -12.24 6.39
N ALA A 224 -7.85 -12.84 7.43
CA ALA A 224 -7.29 -12.76 8.78
C ALA A 224 -5.87 -13.37 8.91
N LYS A 225 -5.57 -14.44 8.15
CA LYS A 225 -4.20 -14.98 8.11
C LYS A 225 -3.23 -14.04 7.40
N LEU A 226 -3.65 -13.42 6.30
CA LEU A 226 -2.84 -12.42 5.59
C LEU A 226 -2.55 -11.23 6.51
N GLU A 227 -3.55 -10.71 7.22
CA GLU A 227 -3.39 -9.64 8.20
C GLU A 227 -2.40 -10.02 9.30
N ALA A 228 -2.46 -11.24 9.82
CA ALA A 228 -1.54 -11.73 10.85
C ALA A 228 -0.09 -11.78 10.33
N ILE A 229 0.13 -12.25 9.10
CA ILE A 229 1.45 -12.27 8.46
C ILE A 229 1.97 -10.84 8.28
N VAL A 230 1.12 -9.94 7.78
CA VAL A 230 1.47 -8.52 7.60
C VAL A 230 1.81 -7.89 8.94
N ALA A 231 1.03 -8.13 9.99
CA ALA A 231 1.28 -7.59 11.32
C ALA A 231 2.64 -8.04 11.89
N ALA A 232 2.99 -9.30 11.68
CA ALA A 232 4.26 -9.86 12.17
C ALA A 232 5.48 -9.25 11.49
N GLY A 233 5.43 -8.99 10.17
CA GLY A 233 6.55 -8.42 9.40
C GLY A 233 6.56 -6.89 9.32
N TRP A 234 5.48 -6.23 9.77
CA TRP A 234 5.24 -4.81 9.49
C TRP A 234 6.36 -3.88 9.95
N LYS A 235 6.81 -4.03 11.18
CA LYS A 235 7.73 -3.07 11.83
C LYS A 235 9.01 -2.87 11.02
N ASP A 236 9.61 -3.96 10.57
CA ASP A 236 10.92 -3.93 9.92
C ASP A 236 10.80 -3.55 8.45
N GLU A 237 9.83 -4.12 7.74
CA GLU A 237 9.65 -3.81 6.32
C GLU A 237 9.12 -2.39 6.09
N TRP A 238 8.21 -1.91 6.95
CA TRP A 238 7.74 -0.53 6.91
C TRP A 238 8.86 0.50 6.99
N ARG A 239 9.88 0.24 7.79
CA ARG A 239 11.04 1.13 7.92
C ARG A 239 11.86 1.18 6.64
N LYS A 240 12.15 0.02 6.05
CA LYS A 240 12.89 -0.07 4.78
C LYS A 240 12.15 0.65 3.67
N THR A 241 10.87 0.34 3.50
CA THR A 241 10.04 1.00 2.48
C THR A 241 9.91 2.50 2.72
N THR A 242 9.77 2.93 3.98
CA THR A 242 9.73 4.37 4.31
C THR A 242 11.02 5.06 3.92
N SER A 243 12.18 4.45 4.22
CA SER A 243 13.49 5.01 3.83
C SER A 243 13.63 5.11 2.31
N LEU A 244 13.22 4.07 1.58
CA LEU A 244 13.26 4.04 0.11
C LEU A 244 12.41 5.17 -0.51
N VAL A 245 11.15 5.30 -0.08
CA VAL A 245 10.24 6.33 -0.59
C VAL A 245 10.71 7.73 -0.19
N SER A 246 11.16 7.92 1.04
CA SER A 246 11.67 9.22 1.51
C SER A 246 12.88 9.67 0.70
N ALA A 247 13.82 8.76 0.41
CA ALA A 247 14.98 9.06 -0.39
C ALA A 247 14.63 9.44 -1.84
N PHE A 248 13.67 8.73 -2.44
CA PHE A 248 13.19 9.07 -3.77
C PHE A 248 12.55 10.46 -3.81
N ILE A 249 11.70 10.79 -2.84
CA ILE A 249 11.03 12.09 -2.77
C ILE A 249 12.03 13.22 -2.50
N GLU A 250 13.03 12.98 -1.65
CA GLU A 250 14.10 13.97 -1.41
C GLU A 250 14.89 14.28 -2.68
N ALA A 251 15.19 13.25 -3.48
CA ALA A 251 15.85 13.42 -4.77
C ALA A 251 14.94 14.01 -5.86
N ASN A 252 13.61 13.86 -5.72
CA ASN A 252 12.62 14.24 -6.72
C ASN A 252 11.41 14.96 -6.07
N PRO A 253 11.58 16.11 -5.41
CA PRO A 253 10.53 16.76 -4.61
C PRO A 253 9.30 17.18 -5.44
N ASN A 254 9.47 17.44 -6.72
CA ASN A 254 8.40 17.75 -7.66
C ASN A 254 7.48 16.54 -7.96
N MET A 255 7.90 15.32 -7.67
CA MET A 255 7.08 14.11 -7.85
C MET A 255 6.19 13.78 -6.64
N LEU A 256 6.29 14.55 -5.56
CA LEU A 256 5.42 14.35 -4.39
C LEU A 256 3.95 14.67 -4.68
N HIS A 257 3.69 15.71 -5.47
CA HIS A 257 2.34 16.18 -5.73
C HIS A 257 2.22 16.75 -7.15
N ILE A 258 1.57 15.99 -8.03
CA ILE A 258 1.32 16.39 -9.43
C ILE A 258 -0.18 16.26 -9.69
N MET A 259 -0.97 17.26 -9.27
CA MET A 259 -2.40 17.25 -9.47
C MET A 259 -2.73 17.59 -10.94
N PRO A 260 -3.46 16.70 -11.66
CA PRO A 260 -3.89 16.99 -13.02
C PRO A 260 -4.96 18.08 -13.04
N GLN A 261 -5.05 18.81 -14.16
CA GLN A 261 -6.16 19.75 -14.37
C GLN A 261 -7.46 18.97 -14.61
N GLU A 262 -8.59 19.54 -14.20
CA GLU A 262 -9.90 18.88 -14.38
C GLU A 262 -10.22 18.58 -15.85
N SER A 263 -9.72 19.41 -16.79
CA SER A 263 -9.85 19.20 -18.22
C SER A 263 -9.03 18.05 -18.78
N ASP A 264 -8.02 17.60 -18.02
CA ASP A 264 -7.16 16.48 -18.45
C ASP A 264 -7.93 15.16 -18.35
N PRO A 265 -7.92 14.30 -19.39
CA PRO A 265 -8.45 12.94 -19.30
C PRO A 265 -7.83 12.09 -18.16
N GLN A 266 -6.61 12.40 -17.75
CA GLN A 266 -5.95 11.72 -16.63
C GLN A 266 -6.47 12.13 -15.24
N SER A 267 -7.32 13.16 -15.16
CA SER A 267 -7.82 13.66 -13.89
C SER A 267 -8.66 12.65 -13.10
N SER A 268 -9.31 11.70 -13.79
CA SER A 268 -10.09 10.59 -13.22
C SER A 268 -9.27 9.31 -12.97
N LYS A 269 -7.96 9.37 -13.18
CA LYS A 269 -7.02 8.23 -13.00
C LYS A 269 -6.14 8.42 -11.76
N ALA A 270 -5.20 7.48 -11.55
CA ALA A 270 -4.18 7.59 -10.51
C ALA A 270 -3.23 8.78 -10.77
N TRP A 271 -2.93 9.54 -9.74
CA TRP A 271 -1.95 10.63 -9.79
C TRP A 271 -1.26 10.82 -8.42
N PRO A 272 0.03 11.26 -8.40
CA PRO A 272 0.81 11.33 -7.19
C PRO A 272 0.37 12.47 -6.26
N SER A 273 0.15 12.13 -5.00
CA SER A 273 -0.12 13.06 -3.89
C SER A 273 0.47 12.47 -2.60
N PRO A 274 0.59 13.24 -1.52
CA PRO A 274 1.03 12.69 -0.23
C PRO A 274 0.21 11.47 0.22
N ARG A 275 -1.10 11.45 -0.07
CA ARG A 275 -1.99 10.32 0.22
C ARG A 275 -1.64 9.09 -0.61
N THR A 276 -1.54 9.23 -1.92
CA THR A 276 -1.27 8.08 -2.81
C THR A 276 0.15 7.55 -2.66
N TRP A 277 1.10 8.39 -2.25
CA TRP A 277 2.42 7.95 -1.82
C TRP A 277 2.38 7.13 -0.52
N ASP A 278 1.53 7.51 0.45
CA ASP A 278 1.34 6.68 1.65
C ASP A 278 0.67 5.35 1.31
N TYR A 279 -0.30 5.33 0.37
CA TYR A 279 -0.90 4.08 -0.14
C TYR A 279 0.15 3.21 -0.84
N ALA A 280 0.93 3.76 -1.75
CA ALA A 280 2.00 3.04 -2.45
C ALA A 280 3.01 2.43 -1.46
N LYS A 281 3.45 3.21 -0.48
CA LYS A 281 4.36 2.77 0.58
C LYS A 281 3.77 1.63 1.41
N ARG A 282 2.52 1.74 1.85
CA ARG A 282 1.82 0.70 2.63
C ARG A 282 1.64 -0.58 1.83
N ALA A 283 1.19 -0.47 0.60
CA ALA A 283 0.96 -1.61 -0.28
C ALA A 283 2.27 -2.30 -0.68
N TRP A 284 3.33 -1.54 -0.95
CA TRP A 284 4.68 -2.09 -1.18
C TRP A 284 5.16 -2.90 0.02
N THR A 285 5.04 -2.34 1.22
CA THR A 285 5.39 -3.02 2.47
C THR A 285 4.62 -4.34 2.61
N THR A 286 3.30 -4.30 2.40
CA THR A 286 2.44 -5.50 2.48
C THR A 286 2.83 -6.53 1.42
N ALA A 287 3.01 -6.13 0.17
CA ALA A 287 3.39 -7.02 -0.93
C ALA A 287 4.74 -7.71 -0.66
N THR A 288 5.70 -6.98 -0.12
CA THR A 288 7.01 -7.54 0.25
C THR A 288 6.90 -8.56 1.39
N ILE A 289 6.14 -8.25 2.44
CA ILE A 289 5.90 -9.17 3.57
C ILE A 289 5.18 -10.45 3.11
N LEU A 290 4.22 -10.31 2.20
CA LEU A 290 3.47 -11.44 1.65
C LEU A 290 4.23 -12.21 0.56
N GLY A 291 5.46 -11.81 0.21
CA GLY A 291 6.29 -12.43 -0.81
C GLY A 291 5.71 -12.35 -2.23
N LYS A 292 4.95 -11.29 -2.53
CA LYS A 292 4.36 -11.07 -3.85
C LYS A 292 5.43 -10.77 -4.90
N SER A 293 5.14 -11.08 -6.16
CA SER A 293 6.05 -10.83 -7.29
C SER A 293 6.34 -9.35 -7.48
N GLU A 294 7.43 -9.02 -8.16
CA GLU A 294 7.74 -7.63 -8.55
C GLU A 294 6.60 -7.04 -9.41
N GLN A 295 6.03 -7.84 -10.29
CA GLN A 295 4.96 -7.42 -11.17
C GLN A 295 3.70 -7.00 -10.39
N VAL A 296 3.32 -7.73 -9.36
CA VAL A 296 2.22 -7.35 -8.45
C VAL A 296 2.53 -6.02 -7.75
N ARG A 297 3.76 -5.83 -7.27
CA ARG A 297 4.19 -4.57 -6.64
C ARG A 297 4.14 -3.40 -7.62
N ASP A 298 4.63 -3.61 -8.85
CA ASP A 298 4.66 -2.60 -9.90
C ASP A 298 3.24 -2.13 -10.27
N ILE A 299 2.29 -3.07 -10.45
CA ILE A 299 0.89 -2.76 -10.74
C ILE A 299 0.27 -1.93 -9.61
N ILE A 300 0.53 -2.28 -8.34
CA ILE A 300 -0.02 -1.54 -7.20
C ILE A 300 0.55 -0.11 -7.15
N VAL A 301 1.87 0.04 -7.34
CA VAL A 301 2.51 1.35 -7.33
C VAL A 301 2.01 2.22 -8.47
N GLU A 302 1.85 1.66 -9.66
CA GLU A 302 1.24 2.36 -10.81
C GLU A 302 -0.20 2.77 -10.51
N GLY A 303 -0.97 1.87 -9.90
CA GLY A 303 -2.34 2.14 -9.48
C GLY A 303 -2.49 3.24 -8.43
N CYS A 304 -1.42 3.54 -7.67
CA CYS A 304 -1.38 4.63 -6.70
C CYS A 304 -0.90 5.96 -7.34
N LEU A 305 0.18 5.91 -8.14
CA LEU A 305 0.95 7.08 -8.54
C LEU A 305 0.76 7.48 -10.01
N GLY A 306 0.10 6.65 -10.80
CA GLY A 306 0.03 6.81 -12.26
C GLY A 306 1.33 6.41 -12.96
N PRO A 307 1.30 6.22 -14.31
CA PRO A 307 2.37 5.56 -15.05
C PRO A 307 3.72 6.32 -15.02
N GLY A 308 3.69 7.64 -15.10
CA GLY A 308 4.94 8.45 -15.18
C GLY A 308 5.73 8.42 -13.88
N THR A 309 5.09 8.71 -12.75
CA THR A 309 5.73 8.74 -11.43
C THR A 309 6.10 7.33 -10.96
N SER A 310 5.24 6.36 -11.22
CA SER A 310 5.54 4.96 -10.85
C SER A 310 6.75 4.43 -11.60
N ALA A 311 6.87 4.67 -12.91
CA ALA A 311 8.03 4.23 -13.69
C ALA A 311 9.34 4.78 -13.12
N ALA A 312 9.38 6.08 -12.81
CA ALA A 312 10.57 6.71 -12.21
C ALA A 312 10.91 6.12 -10.83
N PHE A 313 9.90 5.91 -9.98
CA PHE A 313 10.12 5.32 -8.65
C PHE A 313 10.57 3.86 -8.74
N LEU A 314 9.95 3.06 -9.59
CA LEU A 314 10.29 1.63 -9.76
C LEU A 314 11.69 1.45 -10.31
N GLU A 315 12.10 2.29 -11.28
CA GLU A 315 13.48 2.30 -11.78
C GLU A 315 14.47 2.66 -10.66
N TYR A 316 14.17 3.71 -9.88
CA TYR A 316 14.96 4.08 -8.73
C TYR A 316 15.07 2.93 -7.72
N ALA A 317 13.95 2.29 -7.37
CA ALA A 317 13.89 1.20 -6.40
C ALA A 317 14.69 -0.03 -6.84
N ARG A 318 14.66 -0.39 -8.13
CA ARG A 318 15.45 -1.51 -8.68
C ARG A 318 16.96 -1.21 -8.67
N ASN A 319 17.33 0.04 -8.89
CA ASN A 319 18.72 0.47 -8.95
C ASN A 319 19.28 0.86 -7.57
N THR A 320 18.43 0.91 -6.53
CA THR A 320 18.81 1.40 -5.21
C THR A 320 18.76 0.28 -4.18
N ASN A 321 19.94 -0.24 -3.86
CA ASN A 321 20.10 -1.20 -2.75
C ASN A 321 20.43 -0.41 -1.47
N ILE A 322 19.39 0.05 -0.76
CA ILE A 322 19.55 0.77 0.52
C ILE A 322 19.94 -0.25 1.60
N PRO A 323 21.08 -0.07 2.28
CA PRO A 323 21.50 -0.97 3.35
C PRO A 323 20.53 -0.92 4.54
N SER A 324 20.48 -2.01 5.29
CA SER A 324 19.71 -2.03 6.54
C SER A 324 20.32 -1.08 7.59
N PRO A 325 19.54 -0.55 8.52
CA PRO A 325 20.08 0.24 9.62
C PRO A 325 21.17 -0.51 10.41
N GLU A 326 21.05 -1.82 10.55
CA GLU A 326 22.03 -2.68 11.21
C GLU A 326 23.35 -2.72 10.45
N ASP A 327 23.32 -2.77 9.11
CA ASP A 327 24.53 -2.76 8.28
C ASP A 327 25.23 -1.40 8.32
N VAL A 328 24.45 -0.30 8.36
CA VAL A 328 24.98 1.05 8.55
C VAL A 328 25.63 1.19 9.93
N LEU A 329 24.92 0.78 11.00
CA LEU A 329 25.42 0.88 12.38
C LEU A 329 26.64 -0.02 12.65
N SER A 330 26.68 -1.20 12.03
CA SER A 330 27.81 -2.14 12.20
C SER A 330 29.02 -1.80 11.33
N GLY A 331 28.88 -0.89 10.36
CA GLY A 331 29.94 -0.57 9.39
C GLY A 331 30.21 -1.66 8.34
N LYS A 332 29.32 -2.64 8.21
CA LYS A 332 29.44 -3.67 7.16
C LYS A 332 29.20 -3.12 5.76
N TRP A 333 28.37 -2.08 5.69
CA TRP A 333 28.08 -1.43 4.42
C TRP A 333 29.22 -0.48 4.01
N VAL A 334 29.72 -0.65 2.78
CA VAL A 334 30.75 0.21 2.21
C VAL A 334 30.09 1.43 1.56
N ILE A 335 30.49 2.62 1.98
CA ILE A 335 29.97 3.89 1.45
C ILE A 335 30.50 4.12 0.04
N ASP A 336 29.59 4.21 -0.97
CA ASP A 336 29.93 4.72 -2.30
C ASP A 336 29.60 6.23 -2.35
N SER A 337 30.62 7.07 -2.25
CA SER A 337 30.50 8.54 -2.28
C SER A 337 29.93 9.11 -3.57
N ARG A 338 29.83 8.32 -4.65
CA ARG A 338 29.20 8.71 -5.92
C ARG A 338 27.67 8.57 -5.90
N ARG A 339 27.14 7.79 -4.93
CA ARG A 339 25.71 7.52 -4.75
C ARG A 339 25.20 8.23 -3.50
N LEU A 340 25.25 9.58 -3.53
CA LEU A 340 24.78 10.43 -2.42
C LEU A 340 23.33 10.15 -2.05
N ASP A 341 22.48 9.83 -3.00
CA ASP A 341 21.08 9.44 -2.83
C ASP A 341 20.95 8.23 -1.90
N ILE A 342 21.72 7.17 -2.12
CA ILE A 342 21.73 5.97 -1.27
C ILE A 342 22.30 6.28 0.11
N VAL A 343 23.40 7.03 0.15
CA VAL A 343 24.05 7.39 1.41
C VAL A 343 23.10 8.21 2.29
N PHE A 344 22.47 9.23 1.71
CA PHE A 344 21.50 10.05 2.41
C PHE A 344 20.34 9.20 2.93
N ALA A 345 19.74 8.34 2.09
CA ALA A 345 18.66 7.44 2.47
C ALA A 345 19.05 6.47 3.59
N ALA A 346 20.23 5.87 3.50
CA ALA A 346 20.73 4.92 4.48
C ALA A 346 20.87 5.56 5.87
N TYR A 347 21.47 6.73 5.93
CA TYR A 347 21.75 7.41 7.19
C TYR A 347 20.52 8.09 7.80
N THR A 348 19.67 8.75 7.00
CA THR A 348 18.39 9.30 7.48
C THR A 348 17.42 8.20 7.89
N GLY A 349 17.38 7.09 7.16
CA GLY A 349 16.62 5.90 7.55
C GLY A 349 17.12 5.31 8.88
N THR A 350 18.43 5.25 9.09
CA THR A 350 19.04 4.76 10.34
C THR A 350 18.77 5.70 11.53
N THR A 351 18.82 7.03 11.35
CA THR A 351 18.43 7.97 12.41
C THR A 351 16.95 7.86 12.74
N THR A 352 16.09 7.70 11.74
CA THR A 352 14.66 7.46 11.94
C THR A 352 14.41 6.15 12.68
N PHE A 353 15.16 5.09 12.36
CA PHE A 353 15.11 3.82 13.07
C PHE A 353 15.41 3.98 14.56
N ILE A 354 16.44 4.74 14.92
CA ILE A 354 16.79 5.01 16.34
C ILE A 354 15.70 5.82 17.02
N ARG A 355 15.19 6.88 16.38
CA ARG A 355 14.11 7.73 16.93
C ARG A 355 12.83 6.97 17.21
N GLN A 356 12.52 5.98 16.41
CA GLN A 356 11.30 5.16 16.54
C GLN A 356 11.41 4.02 17.55
N GLN A 357 12.57 3.81 18.21
CA GLN A 357 12.65 2.84 19.31
C GLN A 357 11.68 3.24 20.42
N ALA A 358 10.93 2.26 20.93
CA ALA A 358 9.89 2.50 21.93
C ALA A 358 10.47 2.98 23.26
N ASN A 359 11.62 2.41 23.66
CA ASN A 359 12.24 2.65 24.95
C ASN A 359 13.44 3.60 24.82
N ARG A 360 13.64 4.43 25.83
CA ARG A 360 14.78 5.33 25.93
C ARG A 360 16.11 4.56 25.97
N GLU A 361 16.15 3.44 26.66
CA GLU A 361 17.32 2.57 26.78
C GLU A 361 17.80 2.02 25.44
N ASP A 362 16.86 1.59 24.57
CA ASP A 362 17.18 1.10 23.23
C ASP A 362 17.78 2.22 22.35
N LYS A 363 17.26 3.44 22.46
CA LYS A 363 17.82 4.61 21.76
C LYS A 363 19.25 4.90 22.24
N ILE A 364 19.49 4.88 23.53
CA ILE A 364 20.80 5.09 24.16
C ILE A 364 21.80 4.00 23.73
N ALA A 365 21.38 2.74 23.66
CA ALA A 365 22.23 1.62 23.24
C ALA A 365 22.68 1.71 21.77
N LEU A 366 21.86 2.29 20.91
CA LEU A 366 22.16 2.44 19.48
C LEU A 366 22.90 3.74 19.14
N ALA A 367 22.75 4.79 19.95
CA ALA A 367 23.32 6.10 19.69
C ALA A 367 24.86 6.12 19.50
N PRO A 368 25.68 5.43 20.31
CA PRO A 368 27.13 5.40 20.07
C PRO A 368 27.48 4.87 18.68
N LYS A 369 26.83 3.78 18.25
CA LYS A 369 27.04 3.19 16.90
C LYS A 369 26.65 4.17 15.79
N MET A 370 25.62 4.97 16.01
CA MET A 370 25.21 6.00 15.03
C MET A 370 26.23 7.13 14.96
N TRP A 371 26.79 7.59 16.11
CA TRP A 371 27.85 8.58 16.10
C TRP A 371 29.13 8.07 15.41
N ASP A 372 29.49 6.80 15.60
CA ASP A 372 30.59 6.16 14.88
C ASP A 372 30.28 6.09 13.37
N ALA A 373 29.03 5.78 12.99
CA ALA A 373 28.60 5.79 11.61
C ALA A 373 28.69 7.20 10.96
N LEU A 374 28.27 8.25 11.67
CA LEU A 374 28.42 9.64 11.21
C LEU A 374 29.90 10.03 11.07
N GLY A 375 30.78 9.52 11.93
CA GLY A 375 32.23 9.68 11.79
C GLY A 375 32.76 9.13 10.47
N ARG A 376 32.27 7.97 10.02
CA ARG A 376 32.64 7.38 8.71
C ARG A 376 32.21 8.23 7.52
N LEU A 377 31.11 8.99 7.61
CA LEU A 377 30.70 9.95 6.56
C LEU A 377 31.71 11.08 6.42
N PHE A 378 32.23 11.60 7.51
CA PHE A 378 33.31 12.59 7.46
C PHE A 378 34.57 12.03 6.78
N ASP A 379 34.93 10.78 7.09
CA ASP A 379 36.07 10.12 6.48
C ASP A 379 35.88 9.89 4.97
N ALA A 380 34.61 9.81 4.51
CA ALA A 380 34.22 9.73 3.11
C ALA A 380 34.02 11.10 2.42
N ASN A 381 34.31 12.22 3.10
CA ASN A 381 34.07 13.60 2.63
C ASN A 381 32.60 13.94 2.32
N LEU A 382 31.67 13.39 3.08
CA LEU A 382 30.22 13.56 2.93
C LEU A 382 29.62 14.35 4.09
N ALA A 383 30.19 15.48 4.44
CA ALA A 383 29.79 16.32 5.56
C ALA A 383 28.33 16.80 5.47
N ASP A 384 27.83 17.06 4.25
CA ASP A 384 26.47 17.52 3.99
C ASP A 384 25.39 16.54 4.45
N VAL A 385 25.68 15.22 4.43
CA VAL A 385 24.78 14.18 4.94
C VAL A 385 24.80 14.10 6.46
N VAL A 386 25.91 14.49 7.08
CA VAL A 386 26.09 14.41 8.53
C VAL A 386 25.16 15.36 9.27
N ILE A 387 24.90 16.56 8.71
CA ILE A 387 24.17 17.65 9.37
C ILE A 387 22.73 17.24 9.72
N PRO A 388 21.87 16.87 8.76
CA PRO A 388 20.48 16.53 9.06
C PRO A 388 20.37 15.28 9.97
N CYS A 389 21.31 14.35 9.85
CA CYS A 389 21.35 13.19 10.72
C CYS A 389 21.75 13.57 12.17
N THR A 390 22.71 14.49 12.31
CA THR A 390 23.14 15.01 13.62
C THR A 390 22.00 15.77 14.30
N GLU A 391 21.31 16.65 13.59
CA GLU A 391 20.11 17.36 14.10
C GLU A 391 19.07 16.36 14.64
N SER A 392 18.79 15.35 13.85
CA SER A 392 17.80 14.34 14.19
C SER A 392 18.16 13.57 15.48
N ILE A 393 19.42 13.25 15.70
CA ILE A 393 19.91 12.53 16.91
C ILE A 393 19.98 13.47 18.11
N LEU A 394 20.40 14.73 17.93
CA LEU A 394 20.44 15.71 19.01
C LEU A 394 19.05 16.10 19.51
N ALA A 395 18.04 16.15 18.61
CA ALA A 395 16.64 16.36 18.98
C ALA A 395 16.12 15.31 19.97
N GLU A 396 16.69 14.10 19.94
CA GLU A 396 16.39 13.02 20.88
C GLU A 396 17.25 13.08 22.16
N ARG A 397 18.04 14.13 22.36
CA ARG A 397 18.99 14.29 23.48
C ARG A 397 20.01 13.14 23.57
N LEU A 398 20.45 12.61 22.44
CA LEU A 398 21.43 11.53 22.32
C LEU A 398 22.81 12.06 21.89
N GLY A 399 23.22 13.21 22.43
CA GLY A 399 24.50 13.87 22.19
C GLY A 399 25.37 13.97 23.42
N VAL A 400 26.18 15.03 23.52
CA VAL A 400 27.17 15.23 24.62
C VAL A 400 26.50 15.34 26.00
N ARG A 401 25.24 15.82 26.05
CA ARG A 401 24.48 15.92 27.31
C ARG A 401 23.64 14.68 27.64
N CYS A 402 23.86 13.58 26.93
CA CYS A 402 23.18 12.34 27.25
C CYS A 402 23.63 11.81 28.64
N GLU A 403 22.68 11.24 29.35
CA GLU A 403 22.92 10.57 30.67
C GLU A 403 23.91 9.42 30.57
N ASN A 404 24.13 8.84 29.40
CA ASN A 404 25.08 7.76 29.19
C ASN A 404 26.43 8.28 28.66
N PRO A 405 27.51 8.07 29.42
CA PRO A 405 28.86 8.55 29.06
C PRO A 405 29.38 7.99 27.72
N ALA A 406 28.95 6.79 27.32
CA ALA A 406 29.34 6.20 26.04
C ALA A 406 28.81 7.01 24.85
N VAL A 407 27.58 7.51 24.95
CA VAL A 407 26.97 8.38 23.91
C VAL A 407 27.72 9.70 23.82
N ALA A 408 27.98 10.35 24.95
CA ALA A 408 28.72 11.60 24.99
C ALA A 408 30.15 11.45 24.43
N LYS A 409 30.83 10.34 24.75
CA LYS A 409 32.16 10.02 24.22
C LYS A 409 32.14 9.83 22.69
N ALA A 410 31.15 9.12 22.15
CA ALA A 410 31.03 8.89 20.70
C ALA A 410 30.63 10.16 19.93
N ALA A 411 29.75 11.02 20.50
CA ALA A 411 29.29 12.24 19.87
C ALA A 411 30.41 13.30 19.74
N LYS A 412 31.29 13.42 20.72
CA LYS A 412 32.26 14.50 20.81
C LYS A 412 33.18 14.65 19.60
N PRO A 413 33.76 13.60 19.00
CA PRO A 413 34.61 13.71 17.81
C PRO A 413 33.85 14.25 16.58
N VAL A 414 32.61 13.81 16.37
CA VAL A 414 31.78 14.22 15.22
C VAL A 414 31.39 15.69 15.34
N LEU A 415 30.93 16.11 16.53
CA LEU A 415 30.55 17.50 16.78
C LEU A 415 31.74 18.45 16.70
N LEU A 416 32.94 18.01 17.11
CA LEU A 416 34.16 18.79 16.96
C LEU A 416 34.50 19.01 15.46
N ARG A 417 34.40 17.97 14.63
CA ARG A 417 34.60 18.07 13.19
C ARG A 417 33.57 19.01 12.52
N LEU A 418 32.29 18.95 12.91
CA LEU A 418 31.26 19.87 12.46
C LEU A 418 31.58 21.32 12.82
N SER A 419 32.02 21.58 14.04
CA SER A 419 32.45 22.91 14.47
C SER A 419 33.63 23.43 13.64
N GLN A 420 34.61 22.59 13.32
CA GLN A 420 35.76 22.96 12.51
C GLN A 420 35.45 23.19 11.02
N SER A 421 34.36 22.60 10.51
CA SER A 421 33.90 22.79 9.13
C SER A 421 33.06 24.06 8.91
N GLY A 422 33.04 24.99 9.84
CA GLY A 422 32.36 26.29 9.74
C GLY A 422 30.94 26.30 10.30
N MET A 423 30.51 25.21 10.97
CA MET A 423 29.16 25.08 11.58
C MET A 423 29.17 25.28 13.10
N GLN A 424 29.97 26.20 13.57
CA GLN A 424 30.13 26.45 15.01
C GLN A 424 28.84 26.91 15.68
N ASP A 425 28.05 27.74 14.99
CA ASP A 425 26.77 28.24 15.49
C ASP A 425 25.75 27.11 15.64
N PHE A 426 25.67 26.21 14.66
CA PHE A 426 24.82 25.02 14.70
C PHE A 426 25.14 24.11 15.90
N VAL A 427 26.44 23.87 16.16
CA VAL A 427 26.87 23.03 17.28
C VAL A 427 26.60 23.74 18.62
N ASN A 428 26.78 25.05 18.71
CA ASN A 428 26.55 25.81 19.94
C ASN A 428 25.06 25.91 20.30
N GLU A 429 24.18 26.08 19.33
CA GLU A 429 22.72 26.18 19.56
C GLU A 429 22.10 24.84 20.00
N ARG A 430 22.60 23.71 19.50
CA ARG A 430 21.93 22.41 19.64
C ARG A 430 22.69 21.37 20.48
N ALA A 431 24.01 21.45 20.54
CA ALA A 431 24.83 20.57 21.40
C ALA A 431 25.13 21.19 22.78
N GLY A 432 24.96 22.51 22.90
CA GLY A 432 24.94 23.26 24.15
C GLY A 432 23.58 23.14 24.85
#